data_a70162c740ec560fd1385dde4a235f79
#
_entry.id   a70162c740ec560fd1385dde4a235f79
#
_cell.length_a   1.000
_cell.length_b   1.000
_cell.length_c   1.000
_cell.angle_alpha   90.00
_cell.angle_beta   90.00
_cell.angle_gamma   90.00
#
_symmetry.space_group_name_H-M   'P 1'
#
loop_
_entity.id
_entity.type
_entity.pdbx_description
1 polymer ?
#
loop_
_entity_poly.entity_id
_entity_poly.type
_entity_poly.pdbx_seq_one_letter_code
_entity_poly.pdbx_strand_id
1 'polypeptide(L)'
;KGVTAKGIIVTTLAGDCFPAPPIGINLPNADWIRKDYGSKSVTITNLMEAYDKAAEESPKSVLAEFAYSQEEIDLCKKYGSNADVVHTDLHECLGHGSGQLLPTTQPNALKEYNSALEEARADLFGLYYCADPIMVELGIMPDMEAYKAAYANFIRNGMMSQLSRIELGKNVTESHMQDRKLISEWCYEKGKADNVIEKKIKDDKTYFVINDYEKLRGLFGELLAEIQRIKSEGDYE
;
A
#
# COMPACT_ATOMS: atom_id res chain seq x y z
N LYS A 1 -18.45 -4.72 -15.76
CA LYS A 1 -19.56 -5.13 -14.89
C LYS A 1 -19.32 -4.84 -13.41
N GLY A 2 -18.47 -4.04 -13.00
CA GLY A 2 -18.28 -3.54 -11.66
C GLY A 2 -17.52 -4.46 -10.70
N VAL A 3 -17.10 -3.87 -9.61
CA VAL A 3 -16.45 -4.53 -8.47
C VAL A 3 -17.46 -4.65 -7.35
N THR A 4 -17.52 -5.79 -6.68
CA THR A 4 -18.22 -5.93 -5.40
C THR A 4 -17.23 -6.25 -4.31
N ALA A 5 -17.37 -5.58 -3.15
CA ALA A 5 -16.52 -5.79 -2.00
C ALA A 5 -17.34 -6.26 -0.80
N LYS A 6 -16.74 -7.13 0.03
CA LYS A 6 -17.35 -7.60 1.29
C LYS A 6 -16.28 -7.78 2.36
N GLY A 7 -16.55 -7.27 3.56
CA GLY A 7 -15.87 -7.70 4.77
C GLY A 7 -16.36 -9.08 5.20
N ILE A 8 -15.46 -9.97 5.55
CA ILE A 8 -15.76 -11.30 6.08
C ILE A 8 -14.98 -11.57 7.36
N ILE A 9 -15.42 -12.58 8.10
CA ILE A 9 -14.75 -13.07 9.30
C ILE A 9 -14.28 -14.50 9.04
N VAL A 10 -13.01 -14.74 9.29
CA VAL A 10 -12.42 -16.10 9.29
C VAL A 10 -12.51 -16.69 10.68
N THR A 11 -13.06 -17.91 10.78
CA THR A 11 -13.21 -18.62 12.04
C THR A 11 -12.21 -19.76 12.23
N THR A 12 -11.55 -20.19 11.15
CA THR A 12 -10.56 -21.27 11.19
C THR A 12 -9.46 -20.98 10.20
N LEU A 13 -8.21 -21.04 10.64
CA LEU A 13 -7.02 -20.91 9.82
C LEU A 13 -6.26 -22.23 9.84
N ALA A 14 -6.34 -22.96 8.75
CA ALA A 14 -5.62 -24.21 8.55
C ALA A 14 -5.26 -24.38 7.07
N GLY A 15 -4.25 -25.18 6.78
CA GLY A 15 -3.76 -25.41 5.42
C GLY A 15 -2.71 -24.38 4.98
N ASP A 16 -2.65 -24.11 3.69
CA ASP A 16 -1.59 -23.30 3.05
C ASP A 16 -1.58 -21.81 3.49
N CYS A 17 -2.70 -21.33 4.00
CA CYS A 17 -2.80 -19.94 4.48
C CYS A 17 -2.24 -19.73 5.90
N PHE A 18 -1.89 -20.79 6.62
CA PHE A 18 -1.29 -20.67 7.94
C PHE A 18 0.25 -20.74 7.84
N PRO A 19 1.03 -19.92 8.58
CA PRO A 19 0.64 -18.94 9.62
C PRO A 19 0.41 -17.50 9.11
N ALA A 20 0.46 -17.25 7.83
CA ALA A 20 0.36 -15.91 7.25
C ALA A 20 -0.80 -15.84 6.23
N PRO A 21 -2.06 -15.78 6.69
CA PRO A 21 -3.21 -15.68 5.81
C PRO A 21 -3.26 -14.30 5.12
N PRO A 22 -3.86 -14.22 3.91
CA PRO A 22 -4.12 -12.94 3.26
C PRO A 22 -5.14 -12.13 4.07
N ILE A 23 -4.97 -10.82 4.12
CA ILE A 23 -5.92 -9.88 4.75
C ILE A 23 -6.94 -9.34 3.75
N GLY A 24 -6.59 -9.34 2.46
CA GLY A 24 -7.46 -8.97 1.36
C GLY A 24 -7.32 -9.95 0.20
N ILE A 25 -8.35 -10.10 -0.60
CA ILE A 25 -8.36 -10.98 -1.78
C ILE A 25 -9.22 -10.34 -2.86
N ASN A 26 -8.69 -10.16 -4.07
CA ASN A 26 -9.47 -9.78 -5.25
C ASN A 26 -9.50 -10.93 -6.26
N LEU A 27 -10.68 -11.36 -6.64
CA LEU A 27 -10.90 -12.49 -7.56
C LEU A 27 -11.90 -12.13 -8.66
N PRO A 28 -11.83 -12.76 -9.85
CA PRO A 28 -10.82 -13.74 -10.31
C PRO A 28 -9.52 -13.10 -10.78
N ASN A 29 -8.43 -13.87 -10.82
CA ASN A 29 -7.13 -13.39 -11.28
C ASN A 29 -6.96 -13.37 -12.82
N ALA A 30 -8.01 -13.72 -13.57
CA ALA A 30 -7.99 -13.73 -15.01
C ALA A 30 -8.70 -12.50 -15.59
N ASP A 31 -7.99 -11.68 -16.36
CA ASP A 31 -8.50 -10.41 -16.90
C ASP A 31 -9.76 -10.59 -17.76
N TRP A 32 -9.84 -11.65 -18.57
CA TRP A 32 -11.01 -11.92 -19.39
C TRP A 32 -12.26 -12.20 -18.55
N ILE A 33 -12.12 -12.86 -17.38
CA ILE A 33 -13.23 -13.11 -16.47
C ILE A 33 -13.65 -11.79 -15.78
N ARG A 34 -12.69 -10.98 -15.34
CA ARG A 34 -12.96 -9.65 -14.78
C ARG A 34 -13.73 -8.77 -15.76
N LYS A 35 -13.31 -8.77 -17.02
CA LYS A 35 -13.97 -8.02 -18.09
C LYS A 35 -15.43 -8.45 -18.33
N ASP A 36 -15.69 -9.74 -18.35
CA ASP A 36 -17.00 -10.27 -18.71
C ASP A 36 -17.96 -10.38 -17.53
N TYR A 37 -17.46 -10.65 -16.33
CA TYR A 37 -18.24 -10.96 -15.14
C TYR A 37 -18.03 -10.00 -13.97
N GLY A 38 -17.04 -9.11 -14.04
CA GLY A 38 -16.62 -8.24 -12.95
C GLY A 38 -15.69 -8.94 -11.97
N SER A 39 -15.29 -8.22 -10.91
CA SER A 39 -14.44 -8.76 -9.83
C SER A 39 -15.12 -8.68 -8.48
N LYS A 40 -14.61 -9.46 -7.52
CA LYS A 40 -15.06 -9.48 -6.13
C LYS A 40 -13.88 -9.34 -5.22
N SER A 41 -13.93 -8.33 -4.37
CA SER A 41 -12.96 -8.12 -3.31
C SER A 41 -13.53 -8.60 -1.98
N VAL A 42 -12.65 -9.16 -1.17
CA VAL A 42 -12.97 -9.63 0.19
C VAL A 42 -11.88 -9.13 1.13
N THR A 43 -12.27 -8.48 2.22
CA THR A 43 -11.38 -8.09 3.31
C THR A 43 -11.68 -8.96 4.52
N ILE A 44 -10.65 -9.51 5.17
CA ILE A 44 -10.79 -10.37 6.36
C ILE A 44 -10.60 -9.51 7.60
N THR A 45 -11.69 -8.91 8.07
CA THR A 45 -11.68 -7.85 9.07
C THR A 45 -11.11 -8.27 10.42
N ASN A 46 -11.47 -9.45 10.92
CA ASN A 46 -10.99 -9.93 12.21
C ASN A 46 -9.51 -10.29 12.25
N LEU A 47 -8.87 -10.51 11.09
CA LEU A 47 -7.42 -10.69 11.03
C LEU A 47 -6.70 -9.35 11.18
N MET A 48 -7.21 -8.30 10.56
CA MET A 48 -6.65 -6.96 10.71
C MET A 48 -6.72 -6.52 12.18
N GLU A 49 -7.87 -6.66 12.81
CA GLU A 49 -8.06 -6.38 14.25
C GLU A 49 -7.09 -7.20 15.14
N ALA A 50 -6.88 -8.47 14.81
CA ALA A 50 -5.97 -9.34 15.56
C ALA A 50 -4.50 -8.91 15.40
N TYR A 51 -4.09 -8.48 14.21
CA TYR A 51 -2.73 -7.97 13.99
C TYR A 51 -2.50 -6.63 14.69
N ASP A 52 -3.48 -5.72 14.66
CA ASP A 52 -3.41 -4.44 15.37
C ASP A 52 -3.24 -4.67 16.87
N LYS A 53 -4.07 -5.53 17.45
CA LYS A 53 -3.98 -5.88 18.87
C LYS A 53 -2.65 -6.54 19.25
N ALA A 54 -2.16 -7.45 18.42
CA ALA A 54 -0.87 -8.08 18.63
C ALA A 54 0.30 -7.07 18.54
N ALA A 55 0.19 -6.08 17.65
CA ALA A 55 1.18 -5.01 17.54
C ALA A 55 1.18 -4.08 18.75
N GLU A 56 -0.01 -3.76 19.29
CA GLU A 56 -0.18 -2.95 20.52
C GLU A 56 0.39 -3.65 21.75
N GLU A 57 0.16 -4.96 21.88
CA GLU A 57 0.62 -5.79 23.01
C GLU A 57 2.10 -6.18 22.89
N SER A 58 2.73 -5.95 21.74
CA SER A 58 4.14 -6.34 21.51
C SER A 58 5.10 -5.52 22.36
N PRO A 59 6.02 -6.18 23.10
CA PRO A 59 7.06 -5.47 23.84
C PRO A 59 8.07 -4.75 22.95
N LYS A 60 8.11 -5.10 21.65
CA LYS A 60 8.93 -4.46 20.62
C LYS A 60 8.01 -3.85 19.58
N SER A 61 7.67 -2.58 19.79
CA SER A 61 6.86 -1.83 18.83
C SER A 61 7.72 -1.44 17.63
N VAL A 62 7.39 -2.00 16.44
CA VAL A 62 7.99 -1.58 15.15
C VAL A 62 7.77 -0.08 14.93
N LEU A 63 6.60 0.43 15.30
CA LEU A 63 6.30 1.85 15.21
C LEU A 63 7.28 2.69 16.06
N ALA A 64 7.50 2.32 17.32
CA ALA A 64 8.43 3.05 18.19
C ALA A 64 9.89 2.94 17.75
N GLU A 65 10.28 1.83 17.12
CA GLU A 65 11.65 1.63 16.61
C GLU A 65 11.96 2.47 15.37
N PHE A 66 10.98 2.61 14.44
CA PHE A 66 11.19 3.20 13.13
C PHE A 66 10.55 4.58 12.92
N ALA A 67 9.71 5.06 13.84
CA ALA A 67 9.20 6.43 13.79
C ALA A 67 10.23 7.43 14.33
N TYR A 68 10.34 8.59 13.67
CA TYR A 68 11.31 9.60 14.04
C TYR A 68 10.91 10.40 15.29
N SER A 69 9.62 10.68 15.46
CA SER A 69 9.12 11.56 16.50
C SER A 69 7.92 10.99 17.25
N GLN A 70 7.63 11.57 18.41
CA GLN A 70 6.47 11.20 19.21
C GLN A 70 5.17 11.59 18.50
N GLU A 71 5.17 12.70 17.75
CA GLU A 71 4.02 13.17 16.97
C GLU A 71 3.65 12.17 15.89
N GLU A 72 4.63 11.56 15.20
CA GLU A 72 4.39 10.50 14.23
C GLU A 72 3.79 9.25 14.91
N ILE A 73 4.34 8.87 16.07
CA ILE A 73 3.81 7.75 16.86
C ILE A 73 2.36 7.99 17.26
N ASP A 74 2.05 9.19 17.78
CA ASP A 74 0.71 9.56 18.24
C ASP A 74 -0.29 9.60 17.06
N LEU A 75 0.12 10.13 15.91
CA LEU A 75 -0.64 10.11 14.67
C LEU A 75 -0.99 8.67 14.25
N CYS A 76 0.02 7.79 14.18
CA CYS A 76 -0.17 6.41 13.78
C CYS A 76 -1.00 5.62 14.81
N LYS A 77 -0.86 5.88 16.11
CA LYS A 77 -1.72 5.25 17.14
C LYS A 77 -3.17 5.71 17.04
N LYS A 78 -3.40 6.98 16.70
CA LYS A 78 -4.75 7.53 16.61
C LYS A 78 -5.50 7.05 15.37
N TYR A 79 -4.83 6.99 14.23
CA TYR A 79 -5.48 6.80 12.94
C TYR A 79 -5.02 5.56 12.18
N GLY A 80 -3.93 4.91 12.58
CA GLY A 80 -3.26 3.87 11.79
C GLY A 80 -4.20 2.73 11.41
N SER A 81 -4.93 2.16 12.37
CA SER A 81 -5.85 1.05 12.10
C SER A 81 -6.92 1.43 11.07
N ASN A 82 -7.59 2.57 11.24
CA ASN A 82 -8.58 3.03 10.25
C ASN A 82 -7.93 3.31 8.89
N ALA A 83 -6.79 3.99 8.88
CA ALA A 83 -6.09 4.35 7.66
C ALA A 83 -5.61 3.12 6.87
N ASP A 84 -5.12 2.09 7.55
CA ASP A 84 -4.67 0.84 6.96
C ASP A 84 -5.86 0.02 6.37
N VAL A 85 -7.00 0.00 7.07
CA VAL A 85 -8.24 -0.59 6.53
C VAL A 85 -8.68 0.12 5.26
N VAL A 86 -8.76 1.46 5.29
CA VAL A 86 -9.19 2.24 4.13
C VAL A 86 -8.21 2.08 2.96
N HIS A 87 -6.91 2.10 3.22
CA HIS A 87 -5.89 1.86 2.19
C HIS A 87 -6.06 0.48 1.56
N THR A 88 -6.23 -0.57 2.36
CA THR A 88 -6.44 -1.94 1.90
C THR A 88 -7.72 -2.06 1.05
N ASP A 89 -8.82 -1.49 1.51
CA ASP A 89 -10.09 -1.52 0.77
C ASP A 89 -9.99 -0.78 -0.57
N LEU A 90 -9.32 0.35 -0.61
CA LEU A 90 -9.06 1.10 -1.84
C LEU A 90 -8.11 0.35 -2.79
N HIS A 91 -7.07 -0.28 -2.27
CA HIS A 91 -6.15 -1.15 -3.00
C HIS A 91 -6.92 -2.29 -3.70
N GLU A 92 -7.76 -3.01 -2.97
CA GLU A 92 -8.53 -4.13 -3.49
C GLU A 92 -9.66 -3.69 -4.44
N CYS A 93 -10.43 -2.65 -4.06
CA CYS A 93 -11.65 -2.28 -4.78
C CYS A 93 -11.38 -1.34 -5.96
N LEU A 94 -10.53 -0.34 -5.80
CA LEU A 94 -10.17 0.61 -6.86
C LEU A 94 -8.86 0.22 -7.54
N GLY A 95 -7.86 -0.20 -6.80
CA GLY A 95 -6.60 -0.65 -7.32
C GLY A 95 -6.82 -1.82 -8.29
N HIS A 96 -6.94 -3.01 -7.79
CA HIS A 96 -7.16 -4.19 -8.62
C HIS A 96 -8.47 -4.17 -9.42
N GLY A 97 -9.47 -3.43 -8.95
CA GLY A 97 -10.77 -3.30 -9.62
C GLY A 97 -10.77 -2.39 -10.84
N SER A 98 -9.69 -1.67 -11.13
CA SER A 98 -9.58 -0.68 -12.19
C SER A 98 -8.45 -0.97 -13.17
N GLY A 99 -8.29 -0.06 -14.15
CA GLY A 99 -7.27 -0.16 -15.18
C GLY A 99 -7.67 -1.10 -16.32
N GLN A 100 -7.15 -0.82 -17.51
CA GLN A 100 -7.37 -1.63 -18.71
C GLN A 100 -6.10 -1.66 -19.54
N LEU A 101 -5.84 -2.81 -20.17
CA LEU A 101 -4.85 -2.94 -21.22
C LEU A 101 -5.40 -2.32 -22.52
N LEU A 102 -4.53 -1.74 -23.33
CA LEU A 102 -4.91 -1.40 -24.70
C LEU A 102 -5.24 -2.68 -25.48
N PRO A 103 -6.12 -2.60 -26.51
CA PRO A 103 -6.51 -3.78 -27.29
C PRO A 103 -5.34 -4.50 -27.97
N THR A 104 -4.22 -3.80 -28.16
CA THR A 104 -3.00 -4.33 -28.80
C THR A 104 -2.02 -4.94 -27.78
N THR A 105 -2.22 -4.71 -26.49
CA THR A 105 -1.28 -5.13 -25.44
C THR A 105 -1.51 -6.60 -25.08
N GLN A 106 -0.42 -7.37 -25.08
CA GLN A 106 -0.46 -8.76 -24.63
C GLN A 106 -0.55 -8.81 -23.10
N PRO A 107 -1.36 -9.73 -22.52
CA PRO A 107 -1.53 -9.83 -21.06
C PRO A 107 -0.23 -10.06 -20.27
N ASN A 108 0.78 -10.65 -20.88
CA ASN A 108 2.06 -10.96 -20.26
C ASN A 108 3.22 -10.05 -20.74
N ALA A 109 2.91 -8.90 -21.34
CA ALA A 109 3.92 -8.01 -21.92
C ALA A 109 5.01 -7.61 -20.91
N LEU A 110 4.65 -7.41 -19.64
CA LEU A 110 5.57 -6.98 -18.58
C LEU A 110 6.31 -8.13 -17.88
N LYS A 111 6.08 -9.39 -18.30
CA LYS A 111 6.80 -10.59 -17.81
C LYS A 111 6.91 -10.61 -16.28
N GLU A 112 8.14 -10.76 -15.74
CA GLU A 112 8.44 -10.84 -14.32
C GLU A 112 8.09 -9.59 -13.51
N TYR A 113 7.98 -8.43 -14.15
CA TYR A 113 7.61 -7.17 -13.47
C TYR A 113 6.11 -6.99 -13.30
N ASN A 114 5.28 -7.80 -13.97
CA ASN A 114 3.83 -7.61 -14.00
C ASN A 114 3.20 -7.62 -12.60
N SER A 115 3.62 -8.54 -11.74
CA SER A 115 3.06 -8.64 -10.37
C SER A 115 3.42 -7.43 -9.53
N ALA A 116 4.71 -7.06 -9.44
CA ALA A 116 5.15 -5.92 -8.64
C ALA A 116 4.55 -4.59 -9.13
N LEU A 117 4.39 -4.41 -10.45
CA LEU A 117 3.77 -3.22 -11.02
C LEU A 117 2.24 -3.20 -10.83
N GLU A 118 1.57 -4.36 -10.76
CA GLU A 118 0.16 -4.41 -10.41
C GLU A 118 -0.06 -4.03 -8.96
N GLU A 119 0.74 -4.57 -8.03
CA GLU A 119 0.67 -4.19 -6.62
C GLU A 119 1.00 -2.70 -6.42
N ALA A 120 2.04 -2.19 -7.10
CA ALA A 120 2.38 -0.77 -7.04
C ALA A 120 1.23 0.11 -7.56
N ARG A 121 0.55 -0.29 -8.62
CA ARG A 121 -0.62 0.42 -9.13
C ARG A 121 -1.78 0.41 -8.12
N ALA A 122 -2.04 -0.74 -7.51
CA ALA A 122 -3.11 -0.89 -6.53
C ALA A 122 -2.82 -0.08 -5.24
N ASP A 123 -1.60 -0.14 -4.73
CA ASP A 123 -1.17 0.64 -3.57
C ASP A 123 -1.23 2.15 -3.84
N LEU A 124 -0.79 2.60 -5.01
CA LEU A 124 -0.86 4.02 -5.40
C LEU A 124 -2.30 4.52 -5.53
N PHE A 125 -3.25 3.70 -6.00
CA PHE A 125 -4.66 4.04 -5.94
C PHE A 125 -5.11 4.25 -4.50
N GLY A 126 -4.81 3.31 -3.61
CA GLY A 126 -5.12 3.42 -2.19
C GLY A 126 -4.55 4.69 -1.58
N LEU A 127 -3.25 4.94 -1.75
CA LEU A 127 -2.56 6.12 -1.23
C LEU A 127 -3.13 7.43 -1.79
N TYR A 128 -3.33 7.52 -3.10
CA TYR A 128 -3.83 8.76 -3.73
C TYR A 128 -5.24 9.12 -3.27
N TYR A 129 -6.14 8.13 -3.18
CA TYR A 129 -7.54 8.37 -2.84
C TYR A 129 -7.82 8.41 -1.36
N CYS A 130 -7.02 7.78 -0.48
CA CYS A 130 -7.24 7.92 0.96
C CYS A 130 -7.09 9.37 1.46
N ALA A 131 -6.36 10.22 0.74
CA ALA A 131 -6.25 11.66 1.01
C ALA A 131 -7.33 12.52 0.31
N ASP A 132 -8.30 11.90 -0.36
CA ASP A 132 -9.38 12.64 -1.00
C ASP A 132 -10.44 13.08 0.03
N PRO A 133 -10.88 14.35 0.05
CA PRO A 133 -11.89 14.82 0.98
C PRO A 133 -13.18 14.01 0.98
N ILE A 134 -13.49 13.34 -0.14
CA ILE A 134 -14.67 12.48 -0.24
C ILE A 134 -14.65 11.34 0.79
N MET A 135 -13.46 10.89 1.24
CA MET A 135 -13.36 9.85 2.25
C MET A 135 -13.92 10.31 3.61
N VAL A 136 -13.75 11.58 3.92
CA VAL A 136 -14.33 12.19 5.13
C VAL A 136 -15.81 12.48 4.94
N GLU A 137 -16.20 13.00 3.76
CA GLU A 137 -17.62 13.28 3.44
C GLU A 137 -18.49 12.02 3.51
N LEU A 138 -17.95 10.88 3.09
CA LEU A 138 -18.62 9.58 3.16
C LEU A 138 -18.55 8.92 4.55
N GLY A 139 -17.82 9.51 5.50
CA GLY A 139 -17.62 8.96 6.84
C GLY A 139 -16.72 7.71 6.87
N ILE A 140 -15.91 7.49 5.82
CA ILE A 140 -14.96 6.38 5.72
C ILE A 140 -13.70 6.70 6.53
N MET A 141 -13.21 7.95 6.46
CA MET A 141 -12.16 8.47 7.33
C MET A 141 -12.74 9.48 8.33
N PRO A 142 -12.22 9.54 9.57
CA PRO A 142 -12.76 10.41 10.61
C PRO A 142 -12.51 11.90 10.37
N ASP A 143 -11.37 12.24 9.79
CA ASP A 143 -10.98 13.62 9.43
C ASP A 143 -9.83 13.62 8.42
N MET A 144 -9.45 14.84 7.96
CA MET A 144 -8.37 15.03 6.96
C MET A 144 -6.94 14.83 7.50
N GLU A 145 -6.76 14.47 8.77
CA GLU A 145 -5.45 14.10 9.29
C GLU A 145 -5.20 12.58 9.17
N ALA A 146 -6.26 11.78 9.05
CA ALA A 146 -6.17 10.32 9.10
C ALA A 146 -5.31 9.73 7.98
N TYR A 147 -5.37 10.25 6.74
CA TYR A 147 -4.57 9.74 5.62
C TYR A 147 -3.06 9.87 5.86
N LYS A 148 -2.63 10.84 6.69
CA LYS A 148 -1.22 11.03 7.02
C LYS A 148 -0.62 9.80 7.73
N ALA A 149 -1.43 9.08 8.50
CA ALA A 149 -1.01 7.83 9.13
C ALA A 149 -0.74 6.74 8.08
N ALA A 150 -1.59 6.59 7.06
CA ALA A 150 -1.34 5.67 5.95
C ALA A 150 -0.03 6.00 5.23
N TYR A 151 0.21 7.27 4.92
CA TYR A 151 1.44 7.72 4.26
C TYR A 151 2.68 7.45 5.11
N ALA A 152 2.64 7.80 6.41
CA ALA A 152 3.73 7.54 7.34
C ALA A 152 4.04 6.05 7.46
N ASN A 153 3.01 5.20 7.59
CA ASN A 153 3.16 3.75 7.64
C ASN A 153 3.77 3.21 6.34
N PHE A 154 3.28 3.66 5.19
CA PHE A 154 3.72 3.18 3.89
C PHE A 154 5.20 3.54 3.62
N ILE A 155 5.58 4.81 3.78
CA ILE A 155 6.96 5.27 3.55
C ILE A 155 7.93 4.62 4.56
N ARG A 156 7.56 4.56 5.83
CA ARG A 156 8.37 3.89 6.86
C ARG A 156 8.58 2.40 6.55
N ASN A 157 7.52 1.73 6.08
CA ASN A 157 7.59 0.32 5.70
C ASN A 157 8.47 0.13 4.46
N GLY A 158 8.23 0.88 3.40
CA GLY A 158 8.96 0.76 2.14
C GLY A 158 10.44 1.09 2.24
N MET A 159 10.79 2.09 3.07
CA MET A 159 12.17 2.56 3.21
C MET A 159 12.96 1.83 4.29
N MET A 160 12.31 1.25 5.31
CA MET A 160 13.02 0.75 6.49
C MET A 160 12.45 -0.57 7.05
N SER A 161 11.22 -0.58 7.60
CA SER A 161 10.80 -1.67 8.48
C SER A 161 10.68 -3.02 7.77
N GLN A 162 10.26 -3.07 6.51
CA GLN A 162 10.21 -4.33 5.75
C GLN A 162 11.60 -4.93 5.52
N LEU A 163 12.66 -4.11 5.43
CA LEU A 163 14.03 -4.58 5.20
C LEU A 163 14.57 -5.39 6.38
N SER A 164 14.02 -5.21 7.59
CA SER A 164 14.37 -6.02 8.75
C SER A 164 14.05 -7.52 8.60
N ARG A 165 13.21 -7.87 7.61
CA ARG A 165 12.83 -9.25 7.29
C ARG A 165 13.72 -9.88 6.22
N ILE A 166 14.63 -9.12 5.63
CA ILE A 166 15.52 -9.56 4.55
C ILE A 166 16.91 -9.79 5.11
N GLU A 167 17.50 -10.95 4.81
CA GLU A 167 18.89 -11.22 5.15
C GLU A 167 19.83 -10.25 4.40
N LEU A 168 20.87 -9.79 5.08
CA LEU A 168 21.87 -8.90 4.48
C LEU A 168 22.47 -9.51 3.20
N GLY A 169 22.46 -8.73 2.13
CA GLY A 169 22.97 -9.13 0.81
C GLY A 169 21.96 -9.91 -0.04
N LYS A 170 20.73 -10.11 0.44
CA LYS A 170 19.65 -10.69 -0.38
C LYS A 170 18.79 -9.60 -1.02
N ASN A 171 18.21 -9.94 -2.16
CA ASN A 171 17.28 -9.07 -2.88
C ASN A 171 15.87 -9.17 -2.30
N VAL A 172 15.09 -8.10 -2.45
CA VAL A 172 13.65 -8.10 -2.23
C VAL A 172 12.99 -8.82 -3.40
N THR A 173 12.30 -9.93 -3.13
CA THR A 173 11.69 -10.79 -4.17
C THR A 173 10.17 -10.87 -4.09
N GLU A 174 9.58 -10.54 -2.95
CA GLU A 174 8.13 -10.54 -2.76
C GLU A 174 7.50 -9.27 -3.34
N SER A 175 6.40 -9.43 -4.11
CA SER A 175 5.82 -8.35 -4.93
C SER A 175 5.41 -7.12 -4.12
N HIS A 176 4.75 -7.30 -2.97
CA HIS A 176 4.36 -6.17 -2.11
C HIS A 176 5.55 -5.47 -1.44
N MET A 177 6.67 -6.17 -1.22
CA MET A 177 7.89 -5.53 -0.73
C MET A 177 8.61 -4.76 -1.84
N GLN A 178 8.55 -5.28 -3.09
CA GLN A 178 9.12 -4.62 -4.26
C GLN A 178 8.36 -3.33 -4.59
N ASP A 179 7.02 -3.38 -4.56
CA ASP A 179 6.19 -2.21 -4.84
C ASP A 179 6.39 -1.09 -3.82
N ARG A 180 6.35 -1.41 -2.52
CA ARG A 180 6.57 -0.43 -1.44
C ARG A 180 7.95 0.22 -1.54
N LYS A 181 8.96 -0.58 -1.87
CA LYS A 181 10.31 -0.08 -2.10
C LYS A 181 10.33 0.87 -3.31
N LEU A 182 9.78 0.44 -4.45
CA LEU A 182 9.69 1.23 -5.67
C LEU A 182 9.03 2.58 -5.41
N ILE A 183 7.83 2.58 -4.85
CA ILE A 183 7.05 3.80 -4.61
C ILE A 183 7.79 4.73 -3.64
N SER A 184 8.28 4.19 -2.53
CA SER A 184 8.92 5.00 -1.50
C SER A 184 10.24 5.60 -1.95
N GLU A 185 11.10 4.83 -2.63
CA GLU A 185 12.37 5.31 -3.17
C GLU A 185 12.14 6.32 -4.30
N TRP A 186 11.20 6.05 -5.21
CA TRP A 186 10.89 6.97 -6.30
C TRP A 186 10.39 8.32 -5.78
N CYS A 187 9.46 8.32 -4.81
CA CYS A 187 8.96 9.55 -4.19
C CYS A 187 10.06 10.29 -3.43
N TYR A 188 10.93 9.58 -2.73
CA TYR A 188 12.07 10.17 -2.05
C TYR A 188 13.02 10.85 -3.05
N GLU A 189 13.41 10.17 -4.13
CA GLU A 189 14.32 10.72 -5.13
C GLU A 189 13.70 11.88 -5.91
N LYS A 190 12.46 11.73 -6.37
CA LYS A 190 11.73 12.73 -7.14
C LYS A 190 11.42 13.98 -6.33
N GLY A 191 11.07 13.81 -5.05
CA GLY A 191 10.72 14.89 -4.13
C GLY A 191 11.90 15.61 -3.47
N LYS A 192 13.14 15.23 -3.77
CA LYS A 192 14.36 15.80 -3.13
C LYS A 192 14.47 17.32 -3.24
N ALA A 193 14.19 17.87 -4.41
CA ALA A 193 14.31 19.32 -4.64
C ALA A 193 13.39 20.14 -3.74
N ASP A 194 12.23 19.58 -3.40
CA ASP A 194 11.22 20.18 -2.54
C ASP A 194 11.29 19.68 -1.09
N ASN A 195 12.23 18.80 -0.78
CA ASN A 195 12.39 18.18 0.53
C ASN A 195 11.09 17.53 1.04
N VAL A 196 10.39 16.82 0.15
CA VAL A 196 9.09 16.18 0.46
C VAL A 196 9.26 15.09 1.51
N ILE A 197 10.29 14.25 1.34
CA ILE A 197 10.72 13.24 2.30
C ILE A 197 12.18 13.53 2.65
N GLU A 198 12.48 13.62 3.93
CA GLU A 198 13.82 13.93 4.44
C GLU A 198 14.44 12.73 5.13
N LYS A 199 15.68 12.40 4.77
CA LYS A 199 16.48 11.42 5.51
C LYS A 199 17.12 12.11 6.72
N LYS A 200 16.77 11.65 7.92
CA LYS A 200 17.32 12.14 9.19
C LYS A 200 18.12 11.07 9.90
N ILE A 201 19.12 11.51 10.65
CA ILE A 201 19.92 10.65 11.54
C ILE A 201 19.69 11.12 12.97
N LYS A 202 19.35 10.19 13.85
CA LYS A 202 19.18 10.40 15.28
C LYS A 202 19.66 9.15 16.03
N ASP A 203 20.55 9.33 17.02
CA ASP A 203 21.11 8.26 17.82
C ASP A 203 21.70 7.11 16.96
N ASP A 204 22.48 7.47 15.93
CA ASP A 204 23.09 6.56 14.93
C ASP A 204 22.10 5.72 14.11
N LYS A 205 20.79 6.06 14.15
CA LYS A 205 19.74 5.44 13.35
C LYS A 205 19.28 6.36 12.23
N THR A 206 18.92 5.77 11.11
CA THR A 206 18.36 6.49 9.95
C THR A 206 16.83 6.44 10.00
N TYR A 207 16.22 7.59 9.67
CA TYR A 207 14.77 7.76 9.56
C TYR A 207 14.42 8.48 8.27
N PHE A 208 13.21 8.26 7.75
CA PHE A 208 12.64 9.00 6.64
C PHE A 208 11.38 9.71 7.11
N VAL A 209 11.39 11.05 7.05
CA VAL A 209 10.35 11.91 7.60
C VAL A 209 9.63 12.63 6.48
N ILE A 210 8.31 12.57 6.46
CA ILE A 210 7.48 13.27 5.49
C ILE A 210 7.32 14.72 5.97
N ASN A 211 7.83 15.67 5.17
CA ASN A 211 7.71 17.11 5.46
C ASN A 211 6.49 17.75 4.75
N ASP A 212 6.08 17.19 3.60
CA ASP A 212 4.98 17.74 2.79
C ASP A 212 4.08 16.61 2.27
N TYR A 213 2.97 16.40 2.94
CA TYR A 213 2.00 15.34 2.61
C TYR A 213 1.23 15.63 1.32
N GLU A 214 0.94 16.91 1.03
CA GLU A 214 0.22 17.29 -0.19
C GLU A 214 1.09 17.09 -1.44
N LYS A 215 2.35 17.50 -1.39
CA LYS A 215 3.30 17.21 -2.47
C LYS A 215 3.54 15.72 -2.63
N LEU A 216 3.59 14.95 -1.53
CA LEU A 216 3.72 13.50 -1.59
C LEU A 216 2.51 12.86 -2.29
N ARG A 217 1.27 13.35 -2.02
CA ARG A 217 0.07 12.94 -2.77
C ARG A 217 0.23 13.20 -4.26
N GLY A 218 0.77 14.37 -4.64
CA GLY A 218 1.06 14.71 -6.03
C GLY A 218 2.03 13.71 -6.68
N LEU A 219 3.11 13.35 -5.98
CA LEU A 219 4.07 12.35 -6.44
C LEU A 219 3.44 10.96 -6.63
N PHE A 220 2.59 10.53 -5.72
CA PHE A 220 1.82 9.29 -5.88
C PHE A 220 0.96 9.32 -7.15
N GLY A 221 0.31 10.45 -7.43
CA GLY A 221 -0.48 10.62 -8.66
C GLY A 221 0.36 10.57 -9.93
N GLU A 222 1.55 11.20 -9.95
CA GLU A 222 2.48 11.14 -11.08
C GLU A 222 2.94 9.70 -11.34
N LEU A 223 3.37 8.99 -10.30
CA LEU A 223 3.84 7.61 -10.43
C LEU A 223 2.71 6.66 -10.82
N LEU A 224 1.51 6.86 -10.28
CA LEU A 224 0.32 6.08 -10.66
C LEU A 224 0.01 6.22 -12.15
N ALA A 225 0.05 7.45 -12.67
CA ALA A 225 -0.19 7.70 -14.09
C ALA A 225 0.84 6.99 -14.98
N GLU A 226 2.11 7.01 -14.59
CA GLU A 226 3.17 6.34 -15.34
C GLU A 226 3.07 4.81 -15.27
N ILE A 227 2.84 4.23 -14.10
CA ILE A 227 2.64 2.78 -13.97
C ILE A 227 1.40 2.33 -14.75
N GLN A 228 0.30 3.10 -14.71
CA GLN A 228 -0.88 2.80 -15.50
C GLN A 228 -0.59 2.85 -17.00
N ARG A 229 0.21 3.80 -17.49
CA ARG A 229 0.67 3.88 -18.88
C ARG A 229 1.47 2.63 -19.25
N ILE A 230 2.52 2.32 -18.49
CA ILE A 230 3.40 1.15 -18.69
C ILE A 230 2.55 -0.13 -18.80
N LYS A 231 1.61 -0.32 -17.88
CA LYS A 231 0.74 -1.51 -17.88
C LYS A 231 -0.21 -1.52 -19.08
N SER A 232 -0.86 -0.39 -19.37
CA SER A 232 -1.85 -0.31 -20.45
C SER A 232 -1.20 -0.57 -21.82
N GLU A 233 0.01 -0.09 -22.04
CA GLU A 233 0.76 -0.20 -23.31
C GLU A 233 1.59 -1.48 -23.38
N GLY A 234 1.85 -2.13 -22.24
CA GLY A 234 2.78 -3.27 -22.16
C GLY A 234 4.24 -2.86 -22.40
N ASP A 235 4.60 -1.66 -21.97
CA ASP A 235 5.91 -1.05 -22.14
C ASP A 235 6.92 -1.73 -21.20
N TYR A 236 7.74 -2.60 -21.78
CA TYR A 236 8.71 -3.40 -21.04
C TYR A 236 10.12 -2.78 -21.02
N GLU A 237 10.42 -1.77 -21.89
CA GLU A 237 11.76 -1.18 -22.11
C GLU A 237 12.16 -0.12 -21.06
#